data_5f2388c7a4ca7237deb3e5b6a2266c01
#
_entry.id   5f2388c7a4ca7237deb3e5b6a2266c01
#
_cell.length_a   1.000
_cell.length_b   1.000
_cell.length_c   1.000
_cell.angle_alpha   90.00
_cell.angle_beta   90.00
_cell.angle_gamma   90.00
#
_symmetry.space_group_name_H-M   'P 1'
#
loop_
_entity.id
_entity.type
_entity.pdbx_description
1 polymer ?
#
loop_
_entity_poly.entity_id
_entity_poly.type
_entity_poly.pdbx_seq_one_letter_code
_entity_poly.pdbx_strand_id
1 'polypeptide(L)'
;DCYELLAQCHVPKHIIRHCQATAALAVELAEKIAANGIEVDIDFVHKACLLHDIIRFCDFCEPLELMFEEPASEKDLQRWRLLSERYKGARHEEAGYEFLKDKYPEIALAIKRHAYGALIQKENCPQTIEEKLVYYADKRVMHDKVVSLAERLEEGHRRNTEVHGKDTIDIDYVDSQNTPRSGWSIV
;
A
#
# COMPACT_ATOMS: atom_id res chain seq x y z
N ASP A 1 -15.35 11.64 1.48
CA ASP A 1 -14.03 12.25 1.29
C ASP A 1 -12.94 11.34 1.87
N CYS A 2 -11.81 11.14 1.13
CA CYS A 2 -10.71 10.29 1.58
C CYS A 2 -10.09 10.79 2.89
N TYR A 3 -9.92 12.09 3.04
CA TYR A 3 -9.35 12.69 4.26
C TYR A 3 -10.24 12.52 5.49
N GLU A 4 -11.56 12.49 5.32
CA GLU A 4 -12.48 12.15 6.41
C GLU A 4 -12.31 10.71 6.87
N LEU A 5 -12.12 9.77 5.93
CA LEU A 5 -11.84 8.37 6.25
C LEU A 5 -10.50 8.20 6.97
N LEU A 6 -9.45 8.87 6.50
CA LEU A 6 -8.15 8.88 7.16
C LEU A 6 -8.24 9.45 8.58
N ALA A 7 -8.99 10.54 8.77
CA ALA A 7 -9.24 11.14 10.07
C ALA A 7 -10.07 10.24 10.99
N GLN A 8 -11.09 9.53 10.48
CA GLN A 8 -11.88 8.57 11.25
C GLN A 8 -11.05 7.38 11.78
N CYS A 9 -10.03 6.98 11.02
CA CYS A 9 -9.10 5.93 11.44
C CYS A 9 -7.94 6.47 12.28
N HIS A 10 -7.83 7.78 12.46
CA HIS A 10 -6.69 8.43 13.11
C HIS A 10 -5.35 8.04 12.47
N VAL A 11 -5.32 7.94 11.13
CA VAL A 11 -4.12 7.48 10.40
C VAL A 11 -2.92 8.36 10.75
N PRO A 12 -1.77 7.77 11.16
CA PRO A 12 -0.57 8.52 11.51
C PRO A 12 -0.07 9.41 10.36
N LYS A 13 0.44 10.60 10.69
CA LYS A 13 0.81 11.61 9.67
C LYS A 13 1.88 11.13 8.70
N HIS A 14 2.86 10.32 9.15
CA HIS A 14 3.88 9.76 8.24
C HIS A 14 3.26 8.80 7.22
N ILE A 15 2.23 8.02 7.60
CA ILE A 15 1.48 7.17 6.67
C ILE A 15 0.68 8.04 5.69
N ILE A 16 0.05 9.12 6.16
CA ILE A 16 -0.64 10.07 5.28
C ILE A 16 0.33 10.67 4.26
N ARG A 17 1.55 11.08 4.68
CA ARG A 17 2.57 11.60 3.76
C ARG A 17 2.98 10.56 2.72
N HIS A 18 3.15 9.29 3.13
CA HIS A 18 3.41 8.18 2.21
C HIS A 18 2.29 8.03 1.18
N CYS A 19 1.03 7.97 1.63
CA CYS A 19 -0.13 7.86 0.75
C CYS A 19 -0.24 9.04 -0.23
N GLN A 20 0.05 10.27 0.23
CA GLN A 20 0.07 11.46 -0.62
C GLN A 20 1.18 11.41 -1.69
N ALA A 21 2.39 10.99 -1.32
CA ALA A 21 3.49 10.82 -2.28
C ALA A 21 3.18 9.72 -3.30
N THR A 22 2.59 8.62 -2.85
CA THR A 22 2.14 7.53 -3.72
C THR A 22 1.06 8.01 -4.69
N ALA A 23 0.07 8.77 -4.20
CA ALA A 23 -1.00 9.31 -5.02
C ALA A 23 -0.47 10.31 -6.06
N ALA A 24 0.47 11.19 -5.68
CA ALA A 24 1.08 12.15 -6.60
C ALA A 24 1.81 11.44 -7.75
N LEU A 25 2.62 10.43 -7.45
CA LEU A 25 3.32 9.64 -8.48
C LEU A 25 2.34 8.88 -9.38
N ALA A 26 1.33 8.24 -8.79
CA ALA A 26 0.35 7.46 -9.54
C ALA A 26 -0.48 8.32 -10.49
N VAL A 27 -0.88 9.51 -10.06
CA VAL A 27 -1.61 10.48 -10.90
C VAL A 27 -0.73 10.95 -12.06
N GLU A 28 0.53 11.32 -11.81
CA GLU A 28 1.47 11.71 -12.87
C GLU A 28 1.62 10.60 -13.94
N LEU A 29 1.71 9.35 -13.52
CA LEU A 29 1.80 8.21 -14.42
C LEU A 29 0.47 7.98 -15.17
N ALA A 30 -0.66 8.08 -14.49
CA ALA A 30 -1.98 7.96 -15.09
C ALA A 30 -2.22 9.02 -16.17
N GLU A 31 -1.86 10.27 -15.91
CA GLU A 31 -1.93 11.36 -16.89
C GLU A 31 -1.08 11.10 -18.15
N LYS A 32 0.15 10.58 -17.96
CA LYS A 32 1.03 10.20 -19.08
C LYS A 32 0.43 9.05 -19.91
N ILE A 33 -0.17 8.07 -19.28
CA ILE A 33 -0.83 6.94 -19.94
C ILE A 33 -2.05 7.43 -20.70
N ALA A 34 -2.87 8.28 -20.09
CA ALA A 34 -4.04 8.89 -20.72
C ALA A 34 -3.66 9.76 -21.94
N ALA A 35 -2.56 10.51 -21.85
CA ALA A 35 -2.02 11.30 -22.97
C ALA A 35 -1.59 10.44 -24.18
N ASN A 36 -1.30 9.14 -23.97
CA ASN A 36 -1.03 8.18 -25.03
C ASN A 36 -2.28 7.43 -25.53
N GLY A 37 -3.48 7.91 -25.17
CA GLY A 37 -4.75 7.41 -25.68
C GLY A 37 -5.28 6.16 -24.95
N ILE A 38 -4.73 5.80 -23.79
CA ILE A 38 -5.24 4.73 -22.95
C ILE A 38 -6.19 5.31 -21.92
N GLU A 39 -7.40 4.79 -21.84
CA GLU A 39 -8.39 5.22 -20.85
C GLU A 39 -7.96 4.80 -19.45
N VAL A 40 -7.92 5.76 -18.52
CA VAL A 40 -7.55 5.57 -17.10
C VAL A 40 -8.45 6.47 -16.24
N ASP A 41 -9.06 5.91 -15.22
CA ASP A 41 -9.76 6.68 -14.19
C ASP A 41 -8.76 7.27 -13.18
N ILE A 42 -8.31 8.51 -13.46
CA ILE A 42 -7.32 9.22 -12.64
C ILE A 42 -7.86 9.50 -11.23
N ASP A 43 -9.16 9.82 -11.11
CA ASP A 43 -9.79 10.08 -9.81
C ASP A 43 -9.84 8.82 -8.95
N PHE A 44 -10.12 7.66 -9.55
CA PHE A 44 -10.01 6.36 -8.88
C PHE A 44 -8.58 6.10 -8.40
N VAL A 45 -7.58 6.25 -9.28
CA VAL A 45 -6.17 6.04 -8.94
C VAL A 45 -5.75 6.91 -7.76
N HIS A 46 -6.09 8.20 -7.80
CA HIS A 46 -5.80 9.14 -6.71
C HIS A 46 -6.41 8.68 -5.38
N LYS A 47 -7.71 8.35 -5.37
CA LYS A 47 -8.43 7.92 -4.16
C LYS A 47 -7.90 6.60 -3.62
N ALA A 48 -7.64 5.62 -4.49
CA ALA A 48 -7.11 4.32 -4.09
C ALA A 48 -5.71 4.47 -3.47
N CYS A 49 -4.82 5.28 -4.05
CA CYS A 49 -3.51 5.56 -3.48
C CYS A 49 -3.59 6.32 -2.15
N LEU A 50 -4.51 7.27 -1.98
CA LEU A 50 -4.67 7.95 -0.70
C LEU A 50 -5.14 7.02 0.42
N LEU A 51 -5.84 5.95 0.10
CA LEU A 51 -6.45 5.06 1.08
C LEU A 51 -5.74 3.70 1.22
N HIS A 52 -4.70 3.40 0.39
CA HIS A 52 -4.12 2.06 0.35
C HIS A 52 -3.60 1.56 1.70
N ASP A 53 -3.06 2.44 2.51
CA ASP A 53 -2.50 2.16 3.84
C ASP A 53 -3.39 2.65 5.01
N ILE A 54 -4.71 2.82 4.78
CA ILE A 54 -5.64 3.37 5.78
C ILE A 54 -5.68 2.58 7.10
N ILE A 55 -5.38 1.27 7.07
CA ILE A 55 -5.32 0.39 8.25
C ILE A 55 -3.88 -0.16 8.46
N ARG A 56 -2.87 0.52 7.95
CA ARG A 56 -1.46 0.09 8.00
C ARG A 56 -0.96 -0.23 9.41
N PHE A 57 -1.44 0.49 10.40
CA PHE A 57 -1.03 0.28 11.80
C PHE A 57 -1.46 -1.08 12.38
N CYS A 58 -2.32 -1.85 11.73
CA CYS A 58 -2.65 -3.22 12.14
C CYS A 58 -1.46 -4.18 12.03
N ASP A 59 -0.48 -3.89 11.18
CA ASP A 59 0.74 -4.69 11.01
C ASP A 59 1.82 -4.37 12.06
N PHE A 60 1.61 -3.35 12.90
CA PHE A 60 2.60 -2.92 13.88
C PHE A 60 2.47 -3.70 15.18
N CYS A 61 3.63 -4.00 15.79
CA CYS A 61 3.69 -4.65 17.08
C CYS A 61 3.52 -3.64 18.23
N GLU A 62 3.03 -4.11 19.36
CA GLU A 62 3.08 -3.31 20.60
C GLU A 62 4.53 -3.17 21.12
N PRO A 63 4.95 -2.07 21.74
CA PRO A 63 4.11 -0.91 22.01
C PRO A 63 3.97 0.06 20.82
N LEU A 64 2.74 0.37 20.45
CA LEU A 64 2.42 1.22 19.30
C LEU A 64 3.04 2.62 19.40
N GLU A 65 3.22 3.14 20.60
CA GLU A 65 3.81 4.45 20.87
C GLU A 65 5.23 4.61 20.30
N LEU A 66 5.97 3.49 20.17
CA LEU A 66 7.34 3.48 19.67
C LEU A 66 7.42 3.28 18.14
N MET A 67 6.30 2.97 17.49
CA MET A 67 6.26 2.65 16.06
C MET A 67 6.04 3.89 15.18
N PHE A 68 5.79 5.06 15.78
CA PHE A 68 5.43 6.27 15.05
C PHE A 68 6.43 7.39 15.28
N GLU A 69 6.72 8.15 14.21
CA GLU A 69 7.66 9.29 14.23
C GLU A 69 7.15 10.45 15.10
N GLU A 70 5.84 10.58 15.24
CA GLU A 70 5.20 11.66 15.98
C GLU A 70 4.48 11.12 17.23
N PRO A 71 4.46 11.88 18.34
CA PRO A 71 3.73 11.48 19.52
C PRO A 71 2.24 11.24 19.23
N ALA A 72 1.75 10.09 19.63
CA ALA A 72 0.34 9.73 19.53
C ALA A 72 -0.42 10.26 20.76
N SER A 73 -1.63 10.78 20.53
CA SER A 73 -2.54 11.07 21.63
C SER A 73 -3.19 9.78 22.17
N GLU A 74 -3.70 9.83 23.40
CA GLU A 74 -4.45 8.70 23.98
C GLU A 74 -5.63 8.28 23.10
N LYS A 75 -6.28 9.23 22.42
CA LYS A 75 -7.37 8.93 21.47
C LYS A 75 -6.89 8.18 20.25
N ASP A 76 -5.70 8.52 19.74
CA ASP A 76 -5.10 7.80 18.61
C ASP A 76 -4.77 6.37 19.00
N LEU A 77 -4.13 6.17 20.15
CA LEU A 77 -3.78 4.84 20.66
C LEU A 77 -5.02 3.97 20.89
N GLN A 78 -6.07 4.53 21.50
CA GLN A 78 -7.34 3.81 21.68
C GLN A 78 -7.97 3.41 20.34
N ARG A 79 -7.94 4.32 19.34
CA ARG A 79 -8.49 4.03 18.02
C ARG A 79 -7.70 2.94 17.31
N TRP A 80 -6.38 3.01 17.34
CA TRP A 80 -5.51 2.01 16.71
C TRP A 80 -5.66 0.64 17.36
N ARG A 81 -5.67 0.54 18.70
CA ARG A 81 -5.90 -0.72 19.42
C ARG A 81 -7.26 -1.34 19.07
N LEU A 82 -8.32 -0.52 19.01
CA LEU A 82 -9.65 -0.99 18.62
C LEU A 82 -9.65 -1.58 17.21
N LEU A 83 -9.04 -0.90 16.25
CA LEU A 83 -8.99 -1.37 14.86
C LEU A 83 -8.05 -2.57 14.71
N SER A 84 -6.89 -2.59 15.38
CA SER A 84 -5.98 -3.74 15.38
C SER A 84 -6.63 -4.99 15.98
N GLU A 85 -7.41 -4.86 17.07
CA GLU A 85 -8.14 -6.00 17.62
C GLU A 85 -9.27 -6.47 16.68
N ARG A 86 -9.97 -5.52 16.01
CA ARG A 86 -11.01 -5.85 15.03
C ARG A 86 -10.47 -6.65 13.84
N TYR A 87 -9.27 -6.32 13.37
CA TYR A 87 -8.64 -6.94 12.22
C TYR A 87 -7.46 -7.85 12.58
N LYS A 88 -7.44 -8.35 13.82
CA LYS A 88 -6.38 -9.20 14.34
C LYS A 88 -6.10 -10.40 13.44
N GLY A 89 -4.83 -10.56 13.07
CA GLY A 89 -4.37 -11.64 12.20
C GLY A 89 -4.53 -11.38 10.69
N ALA A 90 -5.21 -10.29 10.32
CA ALA A 90 -5.22 -9.83 8.93
C ALA A 90 -4.03 -8.89 8.68
N ARG A 91 -3.45 -8.95 7.50
CA ARG A 91 -2.51 -7.93 7.04
C ARG A 91 -3.27 -6.64 6.70
N HIS A 92 -2.58 -5.50 6.66
CA HIS A 92 -3.22 -4.20 6.43
C HIS A 92 -3.99 -4.11 5.09
N GLU A 93 -3.54 -4.82 4.05
CA GLU A 93 -4.20 -4.85 2.75
C GLU A 93 -5.58 -5.53 2.85
N GLU A 94 -5.64 -6.63 3.60
CA GLU A 94 -6.90 -7.34 3.86
C GLU A 94 -7.79 -6.55 4.82
N ALA A 95 -7.22 -5.97 5.87
CA ALA A 95 -7.93 -5.11 6.82
C ALA A 95 -8.51 -3.87 6.14
N GLY A 96 -7.76 -3.24 5.23
CA GLY A 96 -8.22 -2.11 4.42
C GLY A 96 -9.36 -2.49 3.47
N TYR A 97 -9.26 -3.66 2.83
CA TYR A 97 -10.34 -4.22 2.03
C TYR A 97 -11.62 -4.41 2.86
N GLU A 98 -11.53 -5.11 3.97
CA GLU A 98 -12.67 -5.37 4.87
C GLU A 98 -13.30 -4.08 5.41
N PHE A 99 -12.48 -3.05 5.66
CA PHE A 99 -12.95 -1.75 6.14
C PHE A 99 -13.74 -0.97 5.09
N LEU A 100 -13.39 -1.09 3.80
CA LEU A 100 -13.93 -0.26 2.72
C LEU A 100 -14.94 -0.96 1.81
N LYS A 101 -14.93 -2.30 1.74
CA LYS A 101 -15.64 -3.08 0.71
C LYS A 101 -17.14 -2.81 0.57
N ASP A 102 -17.82 -2.52 1.69
CA ASP A 102 -19.27 -2.32 1.67
C ASP A 102 -19.67 -0.97 1.05
N LYS A 103 -18.79 0.03 1.13
CA LYS A 103 -19.08 1.38 0.66
C LYS A 103 -18.30 1.75 -0.61
N TYR A 104 -17.11 1.19 -0.77
CA TYR A 104 -16.18 1.50 -1.86
C TYR A 104 -15.53 0.20 -2.40
N PRO A 105 -16.32 -0.75 -2.96
CA PRO A 105 -15.84 -2.09 -3.29
C PRO A 105 -14.66 -2.12 -4.26
N GLU A 106 -14.64 -1.25 -5.26
CA GLU A 106 -13.58 -1.20 -6.27
C GLU A 106 -12.27 -0.66 -5.67
N ILE A 107 -12.33 0.41 -4.87
CA ILE A 107 -11.16 0.93 -4.14
C ILE A 107 -10.64 -0.11 -3.15
N ALA A 108 -11.54 -0.76 -2.42
CA ALA A 108 -11.16 -1.83 -1.49
C ALA A 108 -10.42 -2.96 -2.22
N LEU A 109 -10.86 -3.35 -3.41
CA LEU A 109 -10.23 -4.39 -4.21
C LEU A 109 -8.81 -3.97 -4.67
N ALA A 110 -8.64 -2.73 -5.10
CA ALA A 110 -7.31 -2.18 -5.43
C ALA A 110 -6.38 -2.20 -4.21
N ILE A 111 -6.92 -1.87 -3.02
CA ILE A 111 -6.17 -1.93 -1.75
C ILE A 111 -5.78 -3.38 -1.43
N LYS A 112 -6.67 -4.34 -1.54
CA LYS A 112 -6.32 -5.76 -1.35
C LYS A 112 -5.19 -6.21 -2.28
N ARG A 113 -5.22 -5.76 -3.53
CA ARG A 113 -4.30 -6.16 -4.60
C ARG A 113 -2.96 -5.44 -4.60
N HIS A 114 -2.72 -4.47 -3.68
CA HIS A 114 -1.42 -3.82 -3.61
C HIS A 114 -0.38 -4.58 -2.74
N ALA A 115 -0.77 -5.69 -2.10
CA ALA A 115 0.14 -6.53 -1.34
C ALA A 115 1.33 -7.00 -2.17
N TYR A 116 2.54 -7.07 -1.58
CA TYR A 116 3.74 -7.55 -2.28
C TYR A 116 3.52 -8.91 -2.93
N GLY A 117 2.97 -9.87 -2.19
CA GLY A 117 2.70 -11.22 -2.69
C GLY A 117 1.55 -11.32 -3.69
N ALA A 118 0.84 -10.23 -3.99
CA ALA A 118 -0.30 -10.26 -4.90
C ALA A 118 0.09 -10.69 -6.33
N LEU A 119 1.28 -10.29 -6.80
CA LEU A 119 1.74 -10.62 -8.17
C LEU A 119 1.84 -12.11 -8.47
N ILE A 120 2.13 -12.93 -7.46
CA ILE A 120 2.23 -14.39 -7.62
C ILE A 120 0.90 -15.11 -7.39
N GLN A 121 -0.13 -14.39 -6.96
CA GLN A 121 -1.46 -14.93 -6.67
C GLN A 121 -2.41 -14.56 -7.80
N LYS A 122 -2.70 -15.53 -8.70
CA LYS A 122 -3.51 -15.30 -9.91
C LYS A 122 -4.81 -14.52 -9.68
N GLU A 123 -5.49 -14.76 -8.56
CA GLU A 123 -6.78 -14.14 -8.24
C GLU A 123 -6.64 -12.78 -7.57
N ASN A 124 -5.53 -12.54 -6.89
CA ASN A 124 -5.26 -11.31 -6.13
C ASN A 124 -4.28 -10.37 -6.83
N CYS A 125 -3.74 -10.71 -8.00
CA CYS A 125 -2.87 -9.78 -8.72
C CYS A 125 -3.68 -8.59 -9.28
N PRO A 126 -3.08 -7.40 -9.40
CA PRO A 126 -3.72 -6.23 -10.02
C PRO A 126 -4.18 -6.54 -11.46
N GLN A 127 -5.46 -6.33 -11.75
CA GLN A 127 -6.10 -6.68 -13.04
C GLN A 127 -6.21 -5.46 -13.96
N THR A 128 -6.72 -4.35 -13.44
CA THR A 128 -6.94 -3.13 -14.23
C THR A 128 -5.68 -2.26 -14.29
N ILE A 129 -5.67 -1.28 -15.17
CA ILE A 129 -4.57 -0.31 -15.28
C ILE A 129 -4.45 0.52 -13.99
N GLU A 130 -5.58 0.87 -13.39
CA GLU A 130 -5.64 1.64 -12.15
C GLU A 130 -5.04 0.84 -11.00
N GLU A 131 -5.42 -0.43 -10.82
CA GLU A 131 -4.86 -1.30 -9.78
C GLU A 131 -3.35 -1.49 -9.96
N LYS A 132 -2.87 -1.62 -11.22
CA LYS A 132 -1.44 -1.70 -11.53
C LYS A 132 -0.70 -0.42 -11.19
N LEU A 133 -1.31 0.73 -11.41
CA LEU A 133 -0.76 2.03 -11.05
C LEU A 133 -0.66 2.17 -9.52
N VAL A 134 -1.70 1.79 -8.78
CA VAL A 134 -1.67 1.79 -7.31
C VAL A 134 -0.54 0.89 -6.80
N TYR A 135 -0.47 -0.35 -7.28
CA TYR A 135 0.58 -1.30 -6.91
C TYR A 135 1.97 -0.73 -7.21
N TYR A 136 2.20 -0.28 -8.46
CA TYR A 136 3.51 0.21 -8.89
C TYR A 136 3.95 1.45 -8.14
N ALA A 137 3.06 2.42 -7.96
CA ALA A 137 3.40 3.67 -7.29
C ALA A 137 3.79 3.45 -5.81
N ASP A 138 3.08 2.56 -5.09
CA ASP A 138 3.46 2.20 -3.73
C ASP A 138 4.86 1.57 -3.68
N LYS A 139 5.21 0.70 -4.64
CA LYS A 139 6.55 0.09 -4.73
C LYS A 139 7.66 1.05 -5.22
N ARG A 140 7.29 2.29 -5.57
CA ARG A 140 8.21 3.36 -5.97
C ARG A 140 8.36 4.44 -4.90
N VAL A 141 7.61 4.34 -3.80
CA VAL A 141 7.67 5.33 -2.71
C VAL A 141 8.21 4.67 -1.44
N MET A 142 9.31 5.21 -0.94
CA MET A 142 9.92 4.83 0.35
C MET A 142 9.73 5.99 1.33
N HIS A 143 8.97 5.75 2.42
CA HIS A 143 8.46 6.80 3.29
C HIS A 143 7.58 7.80 2.51
N ASP A 144 8.10 8.96 2.18
CA ASP A 144 7.43 10.00 1.38
C ASP A 144 8.24 10.42 0.13
N LYS A 145 9.24 9.60 -0.28
CA LYS A 145 10.14 9.89 -1.39
C LYS A 145 10.01 8.86 -2.50
N VAL A 146 9.98 9.34 -3.73
CA VAL A 146 10.05 8.48 -4.91
C VAL A 146 11.48 7.96 -5.06
N VAL A 147 11.62 6.64 -5.14
CA VAL A 147 12.90 5.94 -5.31
C VAL A 147 12.83 4.97 -6.49
N SER A 148 13.96 4.39 -6.90
CA SER A 148 13.94 3.30 -7.87
C SER A 148 13.34 2.02 -7.29
N LEU A 149 12.84 1.12 -8.15
CA LEU A 149 12.40 -0.20 -7.69
C LEU A 149 13.52 -0.97 -7.01
N ALA A 150 14.75 -0.87 -7.53
CA ALA A 150 15.91 -1.53 -6.95
C ALA A 150 16.17 -1.07 -5.52
N GLU A 151 16.19 0.24 -5.27
CA GLU A 151 16.36 0.81 -3.93
C GLU A 151 15.24 0.39 -2.98
N ARG A 152 13.99 0.36 -3.47
CA ARG A 152 12.83 -0.04 -2.65
C ARG A 152 12.84 -1.51 -2.28
N LEU A 153 13.23 -2.39 -3.22
CA LEU A 153 13.36 -3.82 -2.99
C LEU A 153 14.52 -4.13 -2.05
N GLU A 154 15.66 -3.47 -2.23
CA GLU A 154 16.83 -3.62 -1.35
C GLU A 154 16.50 -3.20 0.09
N GLU A 155 15.80 -2.09 0.28
CA GLU A 155 15.34 -1.64 1.61
C GLU A 155 14.36 -2.65 2.23
N GLY A 156 13.39 -3.14 1.44
CA GLY A 156 12.43 -4.15 1.90
C GLY A 156 13.13 -5.44 2.32
N HIS A 157 14.10 -5.91 1.52
CA HIS A 157 14.91 -7.10 1.83
C HIS A 157 15.70 -6.90 3.13
N ARG A 158 16.40 -5.79 3.28
CA ARG A 158 17.17 -5.47 4.50
C ARG A 158 16.27 -5.48 5.74
N ARG A 159 15.13 -4.81 5.70
CA ARG A 159 14.17 -4.73 6.80
C ARG A 159 13.61 -6.10 7.19
N ASN A 160 13.22 -6.92 6.21
CA ASN A 160 12.71 -8.25 6.46
C ASN A 160 13.78 -9.17 7.06
N THR A 161 15.04 -9.07 6.62
CA THR A 161 16.15 -9.84 7.16
C THR A 161 16.47 -9.44 8.60
N GLU A 162 16.40 -8.16 8.95
CA GLU A 162 16.60 -7.67 10.31
C GLU A 162 15.49 -8.14 11.28
N VAL A 163 14.25 -8.21 10.83
CA VAL A 163 13.08 -8.54 11.68
C VAL A 163 12.89 -10.07 11.82
N HIS A 164 13.06 -10.83 10.74
CA HIS A 164 12.68 -12.25 10.68
C HIS A 164 13.87 -13.22 10.61
N GLY A 165 15.11 -12.72 10.49
CA GLY A 165 16.30 -13.54 10.33
C GLY A 165 16.49 -14.11 8.92
N LYS A 166 17.60 -14.84 8.72
CA LYS A 166 18.05 -15.29 7.39
C LYS A 166 17.19 -16.37 6.73
N ASP A 167 16.24 -16.95 7.45
CA ASP A 167 15.49 -18.14 7.01
C ASP A 167 14.11 -17.81 6.41
N THR A 168 13.71 -16.55 6.36
CA THR A 168 12.50 -16.17 5.63
C THR A 168 12.84 -16.04 4.15
N ILE A 169 12.24 -16.89 3.34
CA ILE A 169 12.25 -16.73 1.88
C ILE A 169 11.58 -15.39 1.59
N ASP A 170 12.39 -14.45 1.15
CA ASP A 170 11.92 -13.13 0.75
C ASP A 170 11.19 -13.26 -0.58
N ILE A 171 9.87 -13.23 -0.52
CA ILE A 171 9.02 -13.30 -1.72
C ILE A 171 9.36 -12.16 -2.67
N ASP A 172 9.79 -11.01 -2.12
CA ASP A 172 10.21 -9.84 -2.90
C ASP A 172 11.51 -10.12 -3.68
N TYR A 173 12.42 -10.92 -3.10
CA TYR A 173 13.68 -11.30 -3.77
C TYR A 173 13.46 -12.36 -4.86
N VAL A 174 12.57 -13.32 -4.64
CA VAL A 174 12.25 -14.36 -5.65
C VAL A 174 11.63 -13.73 -6.90
N ASP A 175 10.78 -12.71 -6.74
CA ASP A 175 10.19 -11.99 -7.87
C ASP A 175 11.22 -11.15 -8.65
N SER A 176 12.25 -10.62 -8.00
CA SER A 176 13.32 -9.87 -8.69
C SER A 176 14.23 -10.75 -9.58
N GLN A 177 14.28 -12.06 -9.31
CA GLN A 177 15.06 -13.05 -10.08
C GLN A 177 14.23 -13.75 -11.16
N ASN A 178 12.91 -13.75 -11.05
CA ASN A 178 12.02 -14.29 -12.08
C ASN A 178 11.68 -13.20 -13.09
N THR A 179 12.18 -13.35 -14.31
CA THR A 179 11.80 -12.56 -15.49
C THR A 179 10.29 -12.35 -15.54
N PRO A 180 9.80 -11.14 -15.82
CA PRO A 180 8.37 -10.87 -15.87
C PRO A 180 7.69 -11.85 -16.81
N ARG A 181 6.71 -12.57 -16.29
CA ARG A 181 5.82 -13.37 -17.16
C ARG A 181 5.20 -12.44 -18.18
N SER A 182 5.25 -12.84 -19.43
CA SER A 182 4.71 -12.12 -20.58
C SER A 182 3.33 -11.53 -20.28
N GLY A 183 3.22 -10.21 -20.24
CA GLY A 183 1.99 -9.47 -19.97
C GLY A 183 2.16 -8.19 -19.15
N TRP A 184 3.32 -7.94 -18.57
CA TRP A 184 3.66 -6.74 -17.83
C TRP A 184 4.61 -5.82 -18.64
N SER A 185 4.22 -5.45 -19.83
CA SER A 185 4.84 -4.33 -20.50
C SER A 185 4.09 -3.07 -20.05
N ILE A 186 4.67 -2.35 -19.10
CA ILE A 186 4.38 -0.92 -18.94
C ILE A 186 5.35 -0.26 -19.93
N VAL A 187 4.79 0.24 -21.03
CA VAL A 187 5.53 1.06 -21.99
C VAL A 187 5.89 2.38 -21.35
#